data_6e1b88abde849b9b528fd355377c60c9
#
_entry.id   6e1b88abde849b9b528fd355377c60c9
#
_cell.length_a   1.000
_cell.length_b   1.000
_cell.length_c   1.000
_cell.angle_alpha   90.00
_cell.angle_beta   90.00
_cell.angle_gamma   90.00
#
_symmetry.space_group_name_H-M   'P 1'
#
loop_
_entity.id
_entity.type
_entity.pdbx_description
1 polymer ?
#
loop_
_entity_poly.entity_id
_entity_poly.type
_entity_poly.pdbx_seq_one_letter_code
_entity_poly.pdbx_strand_id
1 'polypeptide(L)'
;VQPRNVLVTGGSSGIGRATVRRFARAGDRVWFTYNHGRDRAEGLLAELAGGTGHPPLAFEFEQGDWQSHQRLLASLPGPVDVLVNNAAVGTKTVERYAPDAVHRHDEAFLRVNSVGPLWLIRELLPAMLERGYGKIVNIASVGGGIAQFPGFHVADGMSKAALAYLTRHLAAQLSHAPVEVFAVCPGAVETGMLEASTLAALGPEERRDLEAGLPKGRLLQPEEIAELAWWVCGDGARALHGAVLDASLGLGVHPGLVTGARAAEPVRAD
;
A
#
# COMPACT_ATOMS: atom_id res chain seq x y z
N VAL A 1 8.75 -24.96 -1.06
CA VAL A 1 9.11 -23.61 -1.56
C VAL A 1 10.02 -22.99 -0.52
N GLN A 2 11.17 -22.45 -0.93
CA GLN A 2 12.06 -21.75 0.01
C GLN A 2 11.40 -20.46 0.50
N PRO A 3 11.56 -20.09 1.80
CA PRO A 3 11.05 -18.85 2.34
C PRO A 3 11.64 -17.64 1.59
N ARG A 4 10.80 -16.73 1.12
CA ARG A 4 11.23 -15.46 0.50
C ARG A 4 11.56 -14.42 1.56
N ASN A 5 12.48 -13.53 1.27
CA ASN A 5 12.75 -12.35 2.09
C ASN A 5 11.83 -11.21 1.64
N VAL A 6 10.89 -10.82 2.46
CA VAL A 6 9.82 -9.85 2.14
C VAL A 6 10.03 -8.57 2.94
N LEU A 7 10.17 -7.44 2.28
CA LEU A 7 10.20 -6.12 2.90
C LEU A 7 8.85 -5.42 2.71
N VAL A 8 8.19 -5.08 3.82
CA VAL A 8 6.92 -4.34 3.82
C VAL A 8 7.13 -2.97 4.46
N THR A 9 6.98 -1.89 3.70
CA THR A 9 7.06 -0.55 4.30
C THR A 9 5.75 -0.17 4.99
N GLY A 10 5.84 0.49 6.17
CA GLY A 10 4.67 0.87 6.96
C GLY A 10 3.91 -0.32 7.55
N GLY A 11 4.63 -1.39 7.95
CA GLY A 11 4.04 -2.66 8.41
C GLY A 11 3.43 -2.64 9.82
N SER A 12 3.50 -1.52 10.56
CA SER A 12 3.00 -1.49 11.95
C SER A 12 1.49 -1.25 12.08
N SER A 13 0.77 -0.92 11.00
CA SER A 13 -0.66 -0.60 11.04
C SER A 13 -1.39 -0.89 9.73
N GLY A 14 -2.72 -0.93 9.77
CA GLY A 14 -3.61 -1.00 8.62
C GLY A 14 -3.25 -2.12 7.63
N ILE A 15 -3.26 -1.80 6.35
CA ILE A 15 -2.93 -2.73 5.26
C ILE A 15 -1.54 -3.33 5.45
N GLY A 16 -0.53 -2.53 5.82
CA GLY A 16 0.84 -3.00 6.04
C GLY A 16 0.91 -4.07 7.12
N ARG A 17 0.21 -3.88 8.27
CA ARG A 17 0.15 -4.87 9.35
C ARG A 17 -0.49 -6.18 8.90
N ALA A 18 -1.61 -6.09 8.17
CA ALA A 18 -2.26 -7.25 7.60
C ALA A 18 -1.35 -7.98 6.59
N THR A 19 -0.61 -7.21 5.77
CA THR A 19 0.37 -7.76 4.82
C THR A 19 1.51 -8.50 5.52
N VAL A 20 2.10 -7.91 6.58
CA VAL A 20 3.12 -8.60 7.39
C VAL A 20 2.60 -9.93 7.93
N ARG A 21 1.40 -9.92 8.54
CA ARG A 21 0.75 -11.15 9.03
C ARG A 21 0.55 -12.19 7.92
N ARG A 22 0.09 -11.74 6.76
CA ARG A 22 -0.23 -12.65 5.65
C ARG A 22 1.01 -13.36 5.11
N PHE A 23 2.10 -12.62 4.87
CA PHE A 23 3.35 -13.20 4.40
C PHE A 23 4.02 -14.07 5.48
N ALA A 24 4.05 -13.64 6.73
CA ALA A 24 4.62 -14.42 7.83
C ALA A 24 3.89 -15.76 8.04
N ARG A 25 2.55 -15.76 7.98
CA ARG A 25 1.73 -17.00 8.02
C ARG A 25 1.92 -17.91 6.82
N ALA A 26 2.36 -17.37 5.69
CA ALA A 26 2.73 -18.16 4.51
C ALA A 26 4.13 -18.79 4.62
N GLY A 27 4.87 -18.52 5.70
CA GLY A 27 6.21 -19.06 5.93
C GLY A 27 7.35 -18.20 5.36
N ASP A 28 7.06 -17.00 4.87
CA ASP A 28 8.09 -16.08 4.38
C ASP A 28 8.85 -15.41 5.55
N ARG A 29 10.10 -14.98 5.31
CA ARG A 29 10.88 -14.14 6.23
C ARG A 29 10.48 -12.70 6.02
N VAL A 30 9.77 -12.09 6.97
CA VAL A 30 9.20 -10.76 6.82
C VAL A 30 10.01 -9.74 7.60
N TRP A 31 10.45 -8.70 6.90
CA TRP A 31 11.00 -7.49 7.46
C TRP A 31 10.00 -6.37 7.21
N PHE A 32 9.75 -5.55 8.20
CA PHE A 32 8.82 -4.45 8.01
C PHE A 32 9.30 -3.16 8.65
N THR A 33 8.80 -2.05 8.15
CA THR A 33 9.21 -0.75 8.67
C THR A 33 8.07 -0.04 9.38
N TYR A 34 8.45 0.85 10.29
CA TYR A 34 7.55 1.79 10.97
C TYR A 34 8.25 3.16 11.09
N ASN A 35 7.47 4.25 11.15
CA ASN A 35 7.99 5.59 11.46
C ASN A 35 7.62 5.95 12.91
N HIS A 36 6.37 6.31 13.18
CA HIS A 36 5.89 6.74 14.52
C HIS A 36 5.10 5.65 15.26
N GLY A 37 5.30 4.40 14.99
CA GLY A 37 4.50 3.31 15.54
C GLY A 37 5.31 2.22 16.22
N ARG A 38 6.31 2.57 17.04
CA ARG A 38 7.17 1.60 17.73
C ARG A 38 6.36 0.60 18.54
N ASP A 39 5.47 1.06 19.43
CA ASP A 39 4.66 0.17 20.27
C ASP A 39 3.78 -0.78 19.43
N ARG A 40 3.23 -0.28 18.32
CA ARG A 40 2.45 -1.12 17.40
C ARG A 40 3.32 -2.15 16.67
N ALA A 41 4.55 -1.78 16.34
CA ALA A 41 5.51 -2.69 15.72
C ALA A 41 5.93 -3.78 16.73
N GLU A 42 6.26 -3.42 17.96
CA GLU A 42 6.59 -4.34 19.05
C GLU A 42 5.43 -5.28 19.36
N GLY A 43 4.20 -4.77 19.40
CA GLY A 43 2.99 -5.58 19.58
C GLY A 43 2.79 -6.60 18.45
N LEU A 44 3.11 -6.22 17.19
CA LEU A 44 3.04 -7.16 16.07
C LEU A 44 4.14 -8.22 16.12
N LEU A 45 5.37 -7.83 16.51
CA LEU A 45 6.47 -8.78 16.72
C LEU A 45 6.11 -9.82 17.82
N ALA A 46 5.57 -9.35 18.93
CA ALA A 46 5.13 -10.24 20.02
C ALA A 46 4.00 -11.20 19.58
N GLU A 47 3.04 -10.70 18.81
CA GLU A 47 1.95 -11.50 18.23
C GLU A 47 2.47 -12.64 17.34
N LEU A 48 3.49 -12.37 16.54
CA LEU A 48 4.00 -13.32 15.53
C LEU A 48 5.17 -14.18 16.02
N ALA A 49 5.70 -13.93 17.22
CA ALA A 49 6.89 -14.62 17.74
C ALA A 49 6.75 -16.14 17.89
N GLY A 50 5.54 -16.65 18.14
CA GLY A 50 5.31 -18.07 18.39
C GLY A 50 4.60 -18.83 17.25
N GLY A 51 4.14 -18.14 16.20
CA GLY A 51 3.23 -18.72 15.21
C GLY A 51 3.80 -18.84 13.79
N THR A 52 5.03 -18.39 13.56
CA THR A 52 5.66 -18.37 12.24
C THR A 52 7.03 -19.04 12.29
N GLY A 53 7.40 -19.76 11.23
CA GLY A 53 8.71 -20.43 11.16
C GLY A 53 9.90 -19.46 11.19
N HIS A 54 9.65 -18.19 10.91
CA HIS A 54 10.65 -17.10 10.88
C HIS A 54 10.06 -15.86 11.56
N PRO A 55 10.49 -15.52 12.80
CA PRO A 55 10.04 -14.31 13.47
C PRO A 55 10.33 -13.06 12.61
N PRO A 56 9.34 -12.18 12.42
CA PRO A 56 9.55 -10.93 11.67
C PRO A 56 10.57 -10.01 12.34
N LEU A 57 11.17 -9.10 11.57
CA LEU A 57 12.02 -8.03 12.08
C LEU A 57 11.41 -6.67 11.74
N ALA A 58 11.54 -5.72 12.67
CA ALA A 58 11.03 -4.37 12.51
C ALA A 58 12.16 -3.33 12.47
N PHE A 59 12.06 -2.36 11.57
CA PHE A 59 13.03 -1.30 11.39
C PHE A 59 12.36 0.07 11.46
N GLU A 60 12.96 1.01 12.17
CA GLU A 60 12.54 2.39 12.13
C GLU A 60 12.96 3.01 10.79
N PHE A 61 12.01 3.67 10.11
CA PHE A 61 12.21 4.14 8.76
C PHE A 61 11.32 5.32 8.40
N GLU A 62 11.93 6.42 7.99
CA GLU A 62 11.28 7.59 7.43
C GLU A 62 11.39 7.55 5.90
N GLN A 63 10.28 7.22 5.24
CA GLN A 63 10.26 6.98 3.78
C GLN A 63 10.57 8.23 2.95
N GLY A 64 10.34 9.43 3.49
CA GLY A 64 10.67 10.70 2.85
C GLY A 64 12.13 11.16 3.07
N ASP A 65 12.93 10.46 3.86
CA ASP A 65 14.31 10.81 4.17
C ASP A 65 15.32 9.85 3.53
N TRP A 66 16.17 10.35 2.65
CA TRP A 66 17.18 9.54 1.97
C TRP A 66 18.18 8.89 2.94
N GLN A 67 18.60 9.59 4.00
CA GLN A 67 19.49 9.01 5.00
C GLN A 67 18.84 7.82 5.73
N SER A 68 17.52 7.87 5.92
CA SER A 68 16.78 6.75 6.48
C SER A 68 16.76 5.53 5.55
N HIS A 69 16.70 5.74 4.22
CA HIS A 69 16.87 4.67 3.24
C HIS A 69 18.24 4.01 3.36
N GLN A 70 19.31 4.80 3.45
CA GLN A 70 20.66 4.26 3.60
C GLN A 70 20.82 3.42 4.89
N ARG A 71 20.28 3.90 6.03
CA ARG A 71 20.29 3.15 7.29
C ARG A 71 19.50 1.84 7.19
N LEU A 72 18.30 1.87 6.60
CA LEU A 72 17.48 0.68 6.40
C LEU A 72 18.24 -0.35 5.57
N LEU A 73 18.72 0.03 4.39
CA LEU A 73 19.42 -0.87 3.46
C LEU A 73 20.66 -1.52 4.11
N ALA A 74 21.42 -0.76 4.88
CA ALA A 74 22.58 -1.27 5.63
C ALA A 74 22.21 -2.23 6.77
N SER A 75 20.97 -2.17 7.25
CA SER A 75 20.47 -2.98 8.39
C SER A 75 19.74 -4.24 7.97
N LEU A 76 19.39 -4.39 6.68
CA LEU A 76 18.69 -5.58 6.20
C LEU A 76 19.55 -6.83 6.32
N PRO A 77 19.04 -7.96 6.86
CA PRO A 77 19.83 -9.17 7.08
C PRO A 77 20.27 -9.90 5.80
N GLY A 78 19.73 -9.51 4.66
CA GLY A 78 20.01 -10.14 3.38
C GLY A 78 19.25 -9.50 2.21
N PRO A 79 19.35 -10.08 1.03
CA PRO A 79 18.69 -9.57 -0.15
C PRO A 79 17.16 -9.69 -0.06
N VAL A 80 16.45 -8.69 -0.58
CA VAL A 80 14.99 -8.67 -0.64
C VAL A 80 14.50 -9.38 -1.90
N ASP A 81 13.57 -10.31 -1.74
CA ASP A 81 12.93 -11.04 -2.85
C ASP A 81 11.58 -10.41 -3.22
N VAL A 82 10.87 -9.89 -2.22
CA VAL A 82 9.58 -9.23 -2.40
C VAL A 82 9.61 -7.88 -1.70
N LEU A 83 9.33 -6.80 -2.43
CA LEU A 83 9.13 -5.46 -1.89
C LEU A 83 7.66 -5.09 -1.95
N VAL A 84 7.05 -4.76 -0.80
CA VAL A 84 5.71 -4.16 -0.73
C VAL A 84 5.84 -2.71 -0.27
N ASN A 85 5.74 -1.78 -1.20
CA ASN A 85 5.67 -0.35 -0.93
C ASN A 85 4.26 0.01 -0.47
N ASN A 86 4.07 0.06 0.85
CA ASN A 86 2.79 0.35 1.47
C ASN A 86 2.81 1.63 2.33
N ALA A 87 3.97 2.01 2.90
CA ALA A 87 4.05 3.24 3.70
C ALA A 87 3.59 4.46 2.91
N ALA A 88 2.71 5.25 3.52
CA ALA A 88 2.17 6.44 2.91
C ALA A 88 1.73 7.45 3.98
N VAL A 89 1.64 8.71 3.60
CA VAL A 89 0.93 9.75 4.35
C VAL A 89 -0.42 10.00 3.70
N GLY A 90 -1.43 10.29 4.52
CA GLY A 90 -2.75 10.79 4.11
C GLY A 90 -2.97 12.19 4.67
N THR A 91 -4.11 12.79 4.38
CA THR A 91 -4.44 14.19 4.68
C THR A 91 -4.24 14.60 6.13
N LYS A 92 -4.44 13.69 7.10
CA LYS A 92 -4.21 13.98 8.52
C LYS A 92 -2.80 13.65 9.00
N THR A 93 -2.12 12.74 8.36
CA THR A 93 -0.77 12.36 8.76
C THR A 93 0.30 13.21 8.11
N VAL A 94 0.03 13.82 6.96
CA VAL A 94 0.94 14.75 6.29
C VAL A 94 1.17 16.04 7.10
N GLU A 95 0.21 16.46 7.91
CA GLU A 95 0.32 17.62 8.81
C GLU A 95 1.54 17.54 9.74
N ARG A 96 2.01 16.32 10.06
CA ARG A 96 3.22 16.11 10.88
C ARG A 96 4.52 16.50 10.18
N TYR A 97 4.52 16.51 8.85
CA TYR A 97 5.69 16.89 8.05
C TYR A 97 5.82 18.40 7.87
N ALA A 98 4.71 19.12 7.92
CA ALA A 98 4.69 20.55 7.73
C ALA A 98 3.38 21.18 8.27
N PRO A 99 3.26 21.42 9.58
CA PRO A 99 1.99 21.81 10.20
C PRO A 99 1.42 23.12 9.67
N ASP A 100 2.26 24.03 9.14
CA ASP A 100 1.84 25.42 8.86
C ASP A 100 1.94 25.82 7.37
N ALA A 101 2.13 24.87 6.46
CA ALA A 101 2.41 25.23 5.06
C ALA A 101 1.83 24.23 4.04
N VAL A 102 0.71 24.59 3.40
CA VAL A 102 0.01 23.75 2.41
C VAL A 102 0.94 23.24 1.30
N HIS A 103 1.80 24.11 0.73
CA HIS A 103 2.75 23.69 -0.31
C HIS A 103 3.73 22.61 0.16
N ARG A 104 4.10 22.57 1.44
CA ARG A 104 4.94 21.53 2.03
C ARG A 104 4.18 20.22 2.23
N HIS A 105 2.86 20.28 2.44
CA HIS A 105 2.02 19.08 2.41
C HIS A 105 2.04 18.44 1.03
N ASP A 106 1.89 19.23 -0.03
CA ASP A 106 1.94 18.76 -1.41
C ASP A 106 3.29 18.11 -1.73
N GLU A 107 4.40 18.74 -1.34
CA GLU A 107 5.74 18.15 -1.45
C GLU A 107 5.86 16.85 -0.66
N ALA A 108 5.35 16.79 0.58
CA ALA A 108 5.43 15.62 1.43
C ALA A 108 4.62 14.44 0.86
N PHE A 109 3.44 14.68 0.28
CA PHE A 109 2.68 13.63 -0.42
C PHE A 109 3.50 13.00 -1.53
N LEU A 110 4.09 13.79 -2.41
CA LEU A 110 4.91 13.29 -3.51
C LEU A 110 6.18 12.61 -3.00
N ARG A 111 6.85 13.22 -2.04
CA ARG A 111 8.11 12.71 -1.50
C ARG A 111 7.93 11.37 -0.81
N VAL A 112 6.95 11.26 0.09
CA VAL A 112 6.72 10.04 0.87
C VAL A 112 6.03 8.97 0.03
N ASN A 113 4.94 9.32 -0.67
CA ASN A 113 4.10 8.32 -1.33
C ASN A 113 4.64 7.87 -2.70
N SER A 114 5.56 8.62 -3.33
CA SER A 114 6.02 8.33 -4.68
C SER A 114 7.55 8.23 -4.79
N VAL A 115 8.25 9.26 -4.33
CA VAL A 115 9.72 9.34 -4.48
C VAL A 115 10.41 8.32 -3.57
N GLY A 116 9.95 8.17 -2.33
CA GLY A 116 10.47 7.16 -1.40
C GLY A 116 10.39 5.72 -1.95
N PRO A 117 9.22 5.25 -2.41
CA PRO A 117 9.11 3.97 -3.12
C PRO A 117 10.06 3.83 -4.31
N LEU A 118 10.20 4.87 -5.13
CA LEU A 118 11.14 4.87 -6.25
C LEU A 118 12.60 4.68 -5.79
N TRP A 119 13.01 5.33 -4.70
CA TRP A 119 14.35 5.15 -4.13
C TRP A 119 14.58 3.72 -3.67
N LEU A 120 13.66 3.13 -2.91
CA LEU A 120 13.78 1.72 -2.48
C LEU A 120 13.87 0.76 -3.68
N ILE A 121 13.05 0.97 -4.70
CA ILE A 121 13.09 0.15 -5.90
C ILE A 121 14.46 0.25 -6.57
N ARG A 122 15.00 1.44 -6.75
CA ARG A 122 16.30 1.66 -7.39
C ARG A 122 17.45 0.95 -6.67
N GLU A 123 17.41 0.94 -5.34
CA GLU A 123 18.45 0.30 -4.53
C GLU A 123 18.32 -1.23 -4.49
N LEU A 124 17.09 -1.76 -4.49
CA LEU A 124 16.86 -3.20 -4.34
C LEU A 124 16.83 -3.95 -5.68
N LEU A 125 16.43 -3.29 -6.76
CA LEU A 125 16.24 -3.90 -8.08
C LEU A 125 17.52 -4.55 -8.65
N PRO A 126 18.73 -3.95 -8.56
CA PRO A 126 19.93 -4.59 -9.09
C PRO A 126 20.18 -5.99 -8.52
N ALA A 127 20.02 -6.15 -7.22
CA ALA A 127 20.19 -7.45 -6.56
C ALA A 127 19.08 -8.46 -6.92
N MET A 128 17.84 -7.99 -7.18
CA MET A 128 16.76 -8.84 -7.70
C MET A 128 17.08 -9.35 -9.11
N LEU A 129 17.61 -8.49 -9.98
CA LEU A 129 18.00 -8.84 -11.34
C LEU A 129 19.15 -9.85 -11.35
N GLU A 130 20.20 -9.62 -10.53
CA GLU A 130 21.35 -10.52 -10.42
C GLU A 130 20.93 -11.93 -9.95
N ARG A 131 20.00 -12.02 -8.99
CA ARG A 131 19.48 -13.31 -8.51
C ARG A 131 18.45 -13.97 -9.43
N GLY A 132 18.00 -13.28 -10.46
CA GLY A 132 17.00 -13.82 -11.37
C GLY A 132 15.61 -13.98 -10.74
N TYR A 133 15.28 -13.20 -9.69
CA TYR A 133 13.98 -13.21 -9.03
C TYR A 133 13.68 -11.90 -8.30
N GLY A 134 12.48 -11.39 -8.45
CA GLY A 134 11.99 -10.25 -7.67
C GLY A 134 10.50 -9.99 -7.89
N LYS A 135 9.82 -9.55 -6.85
CA LYS A 135 8.43 -9.08 -6.90
C LYS A 135 8.33 -7.71 -6.25
N ILE A 136 7.70 -6.78 -6.93
CA ILE A 136 7.48 -5.42 -6.42
C ILE A 136 5.98 -5.13 -6.44
N VAL A 137 5.41 -4.82 -5.29
CA VAL A 137 4.00 -4.47 -5.14
C VAL A 137 3.90 -3.05 -4.59
N ASN A 138 3.28 -2.16 -5.35
CA ASN A 138 3.02 -0.79 -4.95
C ASN A 138 1.56 -0.67 -4.47
N ILE A 139 1.34 -0.31 -3.21
CA ILE A 139 0.00 -0.01 -2.69
C ILE A 139 -0.34 1.45 -3.01
N ALA A 140 -1.07 1.61 -4.11
CA ALA A 140 -1.53 2.91 -4.60
C ALA A 140 -2.89 3.30 -3.97
N SER A 141 -3.85 3.71 -4.77
CA SER A 141 -5.23 3.99 -4.39
C SER A 141 -6.13 3.93 -5.61
N VAL A 142 -7.40 3.62 -5.44
CA VAL A 142 -8.41 3.81 -6.49
C VAL A 142 -8.44 5.27 -6.93
N GLY A 143 -8.33 6.22 -5.98
CA GLY A 143 -8.18 7.65 -6.26
C GLY A 143 -6.76 7.95 -6.79
N GLY A 144 -6.66 8.40 -8.03
CA GLY A 144 -5.41 8.67 -8.74
C GLY A 144 -4.85 7.48 -9.51
N GLY A 145 -4.92 6.27 -8.99
CA GLY A 145 -4.45 5.06 -9.70
C GLY A 145 -5.41 4.56 -10.77
N ILE A 146 -6.71 4.62 -10.51
CA ILE A 146 -7.79 4.09 -11.36
C ILE A 146 -8.76 5.19 -11.78
N ALA A 147 -9.35 5.91 -10.81
CA ALA A 147 -10.39 6.91 -11.04
C ALA A 147 -10.06 8.24 -10.37
N GLN A 148 -10.76 9.31 -10.73
CA GLN A 148 -10.66 10.62 -10.13
C GLN A 148 -11.91 10.91 -9.31
N PHE A 149 -11.70 11.38 -8.09
CA PHE A 149 -12.76 11.81 -7.19
C PHE A 149 -12.58 13.31 -6.90
N PRO A 150 -13.54 14.18 -7.27
CA PRO A 150 -13.41 15.63 -7.08
C PRO A 150 -13.13 16.08 -5.65
N GLY A 151 -13.61 15.32 -4.66
CA GLY A 151 -13.36 15.58 -3.22
C GLY A 151 -12.04 15.02 -2.68
N PHE A 152 -11.24 14.32 -3.52
CA PHE A 152 -9.98 13.76 -3.09
C PHE A 152 -8.88 14.82 -3.08
N HIS A 153 -7.96 14.78 -2.11
CA HIS A 153 -6.86 15.75 -2.05
C HIS A 153 -5.96 15.61 -3.28
N VAL A 154 -5.75 16.72 -4.00
CA VAL A 154 -5.09 16.70 -5.32
C VAL A 154 -3.69 16.10 -5.24
N ALA A 155 -2.85 16.54 -4.30
CA ALA A 155 -1.46 16.04 -4.19
C ALA A 155 -1.41 14.58 -3.72
N ASP A 156 -2.38 14.11 -2.91
CA ASP A 156 -2.51 12.69 -2.59
C ASP A 156 -2.84 11.88 -3.85
N GLY A 157 -3.85 12.29 -4.62
CA GLY A 157 -4.20 11.67 -5.90
C GLY A 157 -3.04 11.65 -6.89
N MET A 158 -2.31 12.78 -7.04
CA MET A 158 -1.10 12.86 -7.86
C MET A 158 -0.04 11.84 -7.40
N SER A 159 0.18 11.71 -6.10
CA SER A 159 1.16 10.77 -5.55
C SER A 159 0.80 9.31 -5.85
N LYS A 160 -0.47 8.96 -5.84
CA LYS A 160 -0.97 7.63 -6.15
C LYS A 160 -0.99 7.35 -7.66
N ALA A 161 -1.28 8.36 -8.48
CA ALA A 161 -1.13 8.28 -9.93
C ALA A 161 0.35 8.05 -10.33
N ALA A 162 1.29 8.69 -9.62
CA ALA A 162 2.72 8.47 -9.85
C ALA A 162 3.15 7.02 -9.57
N LEU A 163 2.60 6.35 -8.54
CA LEU A 163 2.86 4.93 -8.29
C LEU A 163 2.30 4.03 -9.40
N ALA A 164 1.11 4.32 -9.91
CA ALA A 164 0.52 3.58 -11.04
C ALA A 164 1.36 3.76 -12.32
N TYR A 165 1.83 4.99 -12.57
CA TYR A 165 2.76 5.26 -13.67
C TYR A 165 4.09 4.51 -13.48
N LEU A 166 4.71 4.61 -12.29
CA LEU A 166 5.97 3.93 -11.95
C LEU A 166 5.87 2.43 -12.18
N THR A 167 4.76 1.81 -11.78
CA THR A 167 4.51 0.38 -11.98
C THR A 167 4.55 0.00 -13.45
N ARG A 168 3.81 0.71 -14.31
CA ARG A 168 3.76 0.45 -15.74
C ARG A 168 5.10 0.74 -16.43
N HIS A 169 5.76 1.83 -16.03
CA HIS A 169 7.07 2.21 -16.59
C HIS A 169 8.14 1.16 -16.28
N LEU A 170 8.22 0.71 -15.02
CA LEU A 170 9.16 -0.34 -14.61
C LEU A 170 8.84 -1.68 -15.29
N ALA A 171 7.57 -2.04 -15.41
CA ALA A 171 7.19 -3.26 -16.10
C ALA A 171 7.63 -3.25 -17.56
N ALA A 172 7.50 -2.11 -18.25
CA ALA A 172 8.00 -1.97 -19.61
C ALA A 172 9.52 -2.14 -19.71
N GLN A 173 10.28 -1.56 -18.76
CA GLN A 173 11.73 -1.74 -18.68
C GLN A 173 12.15 -3.18 -18.34
N LEU A 174 11.34 -3.88 -17.57
CA LEU A 174 11.63 -5.23 -17.05
C LEU A 174 10.94 -6.34 -17.86
N SER A 175 10.40 -6.04 -19.04
CA SER A 175 9.64 -6.99 -19.89
C SER A 175 10.41 -8.27 -20.23
N HIS A 176 11.74 -8.23 -20.22
CA HIS A 176 12.62 -9.38 -20.46
C HIS A 176 13.40 -9.83 -19.22
N ALA A 177 13.06 -9.30 -18.05
CA ALA A 177 13.73 -9.61 -16.80
C ALA A 177 12.84 -10.48 -15.89
N PRO A 178 13.42 -11.31 -15.01
CA PRO A 178 12.66 -12.18 -14.10
C PRO A 178 12.22 -11.44 -12.83
N VAL A 179 11.78 -10.19 -12.99
CA VAL A 179 11.24 -9.34 -11.90
C VAL A 179 9.89 -8.83 -12.32
N GLU A 180 8.85 -9.07 -11.54
CA GLU A 180 7.51 -8.60 -11.82
C GLU A 180 7.11 -7.45 -10.90
N VAL A 181 6.37 -6.49 -11.46
CA VAL A 181 5.90 -5.28 -10.78
C VAL A 181 4.39 -5.17 -10.89
N PHE A 182 3.72 -4.84 -9.79
CA PHE A 182 2.27 -4.70 -9.70
C PHE A 182 1.90 -3.46 -8.90
N ALA A 183 0.77 -2.84 -9.22
CA ALA A 183 0.11 -1.90 -8.34
C ALA A 183 -1.23 -2.48 -7.88
N VAL A 184 -1.52 -2.35 -6.59
CA VAL A 184 -2.83 -2.62 -6.00
C VAL A 184 -3.42 -1.28 -5.61
N CYS A 185 -4.65 -1.00 -6.06
CA CYS A 185 -5.36 0.24 -5.85
C CYS A 185 -6.59 0.02 -4.94
N PRO A 186 -6.43 0.08 -3.62
CA PRO A 186 -7.54 -0.09 -2.69
C PRO A 186 -8.59 1.01 -2.82
N GLY A 187 -9.85 0.67 -2.51
CA GLY A 187 -10.93 1.61 -2.22
C GLY A 187 -10.89 2.09 -0.76
N ALA A 188 -12.08 2.26 -0.17
CA ALA A 188 -12.22 2.62 1.25
C ALA A 188 -11.93 1.41 2.14
N VAL A 189 -10.77 1.41 2.80
CA VAL A 189 -10.31 0.32 3.68
C VAL A 189 -10.39 0.75 5.13
N GLU A 190 -10.93 -0.11 6.02
CA GLU A 190 -11.03 0.15 7.46
C GLU A 190 -9.64 0.19 8.10
N THR A 191 -9.07 1.36 8.17
CA THR A 191 -7.72 1.63 8.69
C THR A 191 -7.72 2.86 9.58
N GLY A 192 -6.71 2.98 10.45
CA GLY A 192 -6.52 4.19 11.23
C GLY A 192 -6.31 5.46 10.37
N MET A 193 -5.88 5.32 9.11
CA MET A 193 -5.77 6.45 8.18
C MET A 193 -7.16 6.93 7.74
N LEU A 194 -8.05 6.03 7.34
CA LEU A 194 -9.42 6.37 6.97
C LEU A 194 -10.21 6.88 8.19
N GLU A 195 -10.02 6.25 9.35
CA GLU A 195 -10.62 6.71 10.61
C GLU A 195 -10.25 8.16 10.87
N ALA A 196 -8.95 8.49 10.88
CA ALA A 196 -8.47 9.85 11.17
C ALA A 196 -8.89 10.89 10.12
N SER A 197 -8.93 10.51 8.82
CA SER A 197 -9.20 11.46 7.73
C SER A 197 -10.69 11.67 7.47
N THR A 198 -11.53 10.70 7.79
CA THR A 198 -12.93 10.68 7.35
C THR A 198 -13.89 10.26 8.46
N LEU A 199 -13.70 9.06 9.05
CA LEU A 199 -14.73 8.46 9.89
C LEU A 199 -14.84 9.12 11.27
N ALA A 200 -13.74 9.61 11.84
CA ALA A 200 -13.73 10.25 13.18
C ALA A 200 -14.54 11.56 13.24
N ALA A 201 -14.81 12.18 12.09
CA ALA A 201 -15.61 13.39 12.01
C ALA A 201 -17.12 13.11 11.86
N LEU A 202 -17.51 11.85 11.62
CA LEU A 202 -18.88 11.45 11.33
C LEU A 202 -19.60 10.95 12.59
N GLY A 203 -20.86 11.31 12.73
CA GLY A 203 -21.76 10.68 13.70
C GLY A 203 -22.10 9.23 13.29
N PRO A 204 -22.71 8.44 14.21
CA PRO A 204 -23.02 7.02 13.93
C PRO A 204 -23.98 6.82 12.74
N GLU A 205 -24.88 7.78 12.49
CA GLU A 205 -25.82 7.73 11.37
C GLU A 205 -25.11 8.06 10.05
N GLU A 206 -24.35 9.15 10.02
CA GLU A 206 -23.56 9.56 8.85
C GLU A 206 -22.54 8.48 8.43
N ARG A 207 -21.93 7.79 9.42
CA ARG A 207 -21.03 6.66 9.15
C ARG A 207 -21.78 5.50 8.48
N ARG A 208 -22.97 5.14 8.97
CA ARG A 208 -23.80 4.11 8.34
C ARG A 208 -24.21 4.50 6.91
N ASP A 209 -24.59 5.76 6.70
CA ASP A 209 -24.97 6.27 5.38
C ASP A 209 -23.77 6.24 4.41
N LEU A 210 -22.58 6.62 4.88
CA LEU A 210 -21.36 6.53 4.10
C LEU A 210 -21.08 5.07 3.72
N GLU A 211 -21.09 4.15 4.68
CA GLU A 211 -20.85 2.74 4.43
C GLU A 211 -21.89 2.13 3.47
N ALA A 212 -23.17 2.46 3.65
CA ALA A 212 -24.24 2.01 2.77
C ALA A 212 -24.11 2.55 1.33
N GLY A 213 -23.51 3.74 1.18
CA GLY A 213 -23.20 4.35 -0.13
C GLY A 213 -21.98 3.75 -0.83
N LEU A 214 -21.14 2.98 -0.13
CA LEU A 214 -19.99 2.31 -0.74
C LEU A 214 -20.41 1.09 -1.55
N PRO A 215 -19.59 0.65 -2.52
CA PRO A 215 -19.83 -0.61 -3.21
C PRO A 215 -19.95 -1.77 -2.22
N LYS A 216 -20.93 -2.63 -2.42
CA LYS A 216 -21.26 -3.77 -1.53
C LYS A 216 -21.69 -3.34 -0.10
N GLY A 217 -21.97 -2.05 0.13
CA GLY A 217 -22.48 -1.53 1.40
C GLY A 217 -21.50 -1.66 2.57
N ARG A 218 -20.18 -1.66 2.31
CA ARG A 218 -19.19 -1.87 3.36
C ARG A 218 -17.82 -1.29 3.03
N LEU A 219 -17.03 -1.10 4.06
CA LEU A 219 -15.58 -0.91 3.95
C LEU A 219 -14.88 -2.22 3.58
N LEU A 220 -13.75 -2.10 2.88
CA LEU A 220 -12.79 -3.20 2.71
C LEU A 220 -12.07 -3.45 4.04
N GLN A 221 -11.73 -4.71 4.29
CA GLN A 221 -10.83 -5.04 5.41
C GLN A 221 -9.37 -5.02 4.95
N PRO A 222 -8.42 -4.60 5.80
CA PRO A 222 -6.99 -4.62 5.47
C PRO A 222 -6.49 -5.98 4.98
N GLU A 223 -7.08 -7.06 5.49
CA GLU A 223 -6.75 -8.43 5.15
C GLU A 223 -7.08 -8.77 3.68
N GLU A 224 -8.13 -8.16 3.12
CA GLU A 224 -8.51 -8.37 1.71
C GLU A 224 -7.42 -7.81 0.77
N ILE A 225 -6.85 -6.65 1.12
CA ILE A 225 -5.75 -6.06 0.37
C ILE A 225 -4.44 -6.83 0.58
N ALA A 226 -4.19 -7.30 1.79
CA ALA A 226 -3.03 -8.12 2.11
C ALA A 226 -3.04 -9.46 1.37
N GLU A 227 -4.20 -10.10 1.25
CA GLU A 227 -4.38 -11.32 0.47
C GLU A 227 -4.05 -11.10 -1.00
N LEU A 228 -4.55 -10.01 -1.59
CA LEU A 228 -4.26 -9.66 -2.98
C LEU A 228 -2.77 -9.35 -3.19
N ALA A 229 -2.15 -8.58 -2.27
CA ALA A 229 -0.73 -8.28 -2.33
C ALA A 229 0.14 -9.54 -2.26
N TRP A 230 -0.25 -10.51 -1.44
CA TRP A 230 0.42 -11.81 -1.37
C TRP A 230 0.19 -12.65 -2.63
N TRP A 231 -1.05 -12.70 -3.14
CA TRP A 231 -1.43 -13.50 -4.30
C TRP A 231 -0.69 -13.06 -5.57
N VAL A 232 -0.54 -11.74 -5.81
CA VAL A 232 0.19 -11.24 -6.99
C VAL A 232 1.69 -11.58 -6.95
N CYS A 233 2.22 -11.94 -5.79
CA CYS A 233 3.60 -12.43 -5.63
C CYS A 233 3.74 -13.93 -5.92
N GLY A 234 2.65 -14.65 -6.23
CA GLY A 234 2.67 -16.04 -6.63
C GLY A 234 2.95 -16.24 -8.12
N ASP A 235 3.36 -17.45 -8.49
CA ASP A 235 3.69 -17.79 -9.89
C ASP A 235 2.49 -17.65 -10.85
N GLY A 236 1.27 -17.87 -10.36
CA GLY A 236 0.04 -17.73 -11.16
C GLY A 236 -0.27 -16.30 -11.60
N ALA A 237 0.35 -15.31 -10.96
CA ALA A 237 0.14 -13.90 -11.28
C ALA A 237 1.14 -13.31 -12.30
N ARG A 238 2.11 -14.07 -12.78
CA ARG A 238 3.16 -13.58 -13.72
C ARG A 238 2.60 -12.89 -14.96
N ALA A 239 1.49 -13.39 -15.49
CA ALA A 239 0.82 -12.79 -16.65
C ALA A 239 0.26 -11.38 -16.38
N LEU A 240 0.15 -10.97 -15.12
CA LEU A 240 -0.31 -9.65 -14.69
C LEU A 240 0.84 -8.65 -14.51
N HIS A 241 2.06 -8.95 -14.98
CA HIS A 241 3.18 -8.02 -14.91
C HIS A 241 2.81 -6.63 -15.45
N GLY A 242 3.01 -5.59 -14.66
CA GLY A 242 2.63 -4.21 -14.99
C GLY A 242 1.16 -3.85 -14.71
N ALA A 243 0.35 -4.79 -14.22
CA ALA A 243 -1.05 -4.52 -13.91
C ALA A 243 -1.19 -3.47 -12.79
N VAL A 244 -2.17 -2.59 -12.99
CA VAL A 244 -2.69 -1.66 -11.98
C VAL A 244 -4.09 -2.16 -11.62
N LEU A 245 -4.18 -2.87 -10.51
CA LEU A 245 -5.34 -3.66 -10.11
C LEU A 245 -6.31 -2.81 -9.28
N ASP A 246 -7.55 -2.69 -9.75
CA ASP A 246 -8.64 -2.12 -8.97
C ASP A 246 -9.07 -3.09 -7.86
N ALA A 247 -8.76 -2.74 -6.61
CA ALA A 247 -9.10 -3.49 -5.41
C ALA A 247 -10.12 -2.70 -4.55
N SER A 248 -11.16 -2.17 -5.19
CA SER A 248 -12.08 -1.21 -4.59
C SER A 248 -13.53 -1.68 -4.46
N LEU A 249 -13.80 -2.96 -4.69
CA LEU A 249 -15.17 -3.53 -4.75
C LEU A 249 -16.03 -2.92 -5.89
N GLY A 250 -15.42 -2.24 -6.86
CA GLY A 250 -16.12 -1.60 -7.97
C GLY A 250 -16.20 -0.09 -7.87
N LEU A 251 -15.62 0.54 -6.84
CA LEU A 251 -15.60 2.00 -6.70
C LEU A 251 -14.87 2.67 -7.88
N GLY A 252 -13.82 2.02 -8.43
CA GLY A 252 -13.09 2.53 -9.58
C GLY A 252 -13.88 2.53 -10.89
N VAL A 253 -14.86 1.64 -11.03
CA VAL A 253 -15.73 1.57 -12.20
C VAL A 253 -17.03 2.36 -12.03
N HIS A 254 -17.38 2.72 -10.79
CA HIS A 254 -18.52 3.57 -10.48
C HIS A 254 -18.17 4.67 -9.47
N PRO A 255 -17.31 5.62 -9.84
CA PRO A 255 -16.83 6.67 -8.91
C PRO A 255 -17.95 7.62 -8.44
N GLY A 256 -19.08 7.69 -9.12
CA GLY A 256 -20.24 8.49 -8.75
C GLY A 256 -20.86 8.14 -7.39
N LEU A 257 -20.61 6.96 -6.86
CA LEU A 257 -21.07 6.56 -5.52
C LEU A 257 -20.48 7.45 -4.39
N VAL A 258 -19.30 8.03 -4.61
CA VAL A 258 -18.61 8.91 -3.63
C VAL A 258 -18.96 10.39 -3.85
N THR A 259 -19.57 10.74 -4.97
CA THR A 259 -19.88 12.13 -5.35
C THR A 259 -21.32 12.55 -5.04
N GLY A 260 -22.06 11.77 -4.25
CA GLY A 260 -23.44 12.08 -3.86
C GLY A 260 -24.50 11.81 -4.94
N ALA A 261 -24.15 11.21 -6.06
CA ALA A 261 -25.13 10.67 -6.99
C ALA A 261 -25.80 9.45 -6.31
N ARG A 262 -27.08 9.58 -5.97
CA ARG A 262 -27.90 8.45 -5.49
C ARG A 262 -27.75 7.28 -6.44
N ALA A 263 -27.63 6.08 -5.89
CA ALA A 263 -27.55 4.85 -6.66
C ALA A 263 -28.55 4.86 -7.82
N ALA A 264 -28.07 4.63 -9.03
CA ALA A 264 -28.94 4.37 -10.15
C ALA A 264 -29.84 3.17 -9.81
N GLU A 265 -31.08 3.22 -10.21
CA GLU A 265 -31.99 2.08 -10.04
C GLU A 265 -31.33 0.81 -10.57
N PRO A 266 -31.55 -0.34 -9.91
CA PRO A 266 -30.95 -1.59 -10.35
C PRO A 266 -31.35 -1.86 -11.81
N VAL A 267 -30.38 -2.19 -12.64
CA VAL A 267 -30.62 -2.65 -14.01
C VAL A 267 -31.58 -3.84 -13.92
N ARG A 268 -32.78 -3.68 -14.42
CA ARG A 268 -33.68 -4.81 -14.58
C ARG A 268 -33.10 -5.72 -15.63
N ALA A 269 -32.77 -6.95 -15.23
CA ALA A 269 -32.47 -8.00 -16.19
C ALA A 269 -33.78 -8.31 -16.94
N ASP A 270 -33.82 -7.93 -18.21
CA ASP A 270 -34.84 -8.39 -19.15
C ASP A 270 -34.56 -9.85 -19.56
#